data_176b6f90a4b06b2ac39e9babf8d4e55f
#
_entry.id   176b6f90a4b06b2ac39e9babf8d4e55f
#
_cell.length_a   1.000
_cell.length_b   1.000
_cell.length_c   1.000
_cell.angle_alpha   90.00
_cell.angle_beta   90.00
_cell.angle_gamma   90.00
#
_symmetry.space_group_name_H-M   'P 1'
#
loop_
_entity.id
_entity.type
_entity.pdbx_description
1 polymer ?
#
loop_
_entity_poly.entity_id
_entity_poly.type
_entity_poly.pdbx_seq_one_letter_code
_entity_poly.pdbx_strand_id
1 'polypeptide(L)'
;MTRVVNRRKEPFDVYIGRPSPYGNPFSDKPDTLAKFRVASREEAIARFREWFLGQPDLIARARQELKDKILGCWCKPAACHGDVIAEIIDAEDLGKGAGRQPLKAPFP
;
A
#
# COMPACT_ATOMS: atom_id res chain seq x y z
N MET A 1 5.83 -11.11 9.35
CA MET A 1 5.12 -10.63 8.19
C MET A 1 4.38 -9.36 8.49
N THR A 2 4.21 -8.53 7.49
CA THR A 2 3.50 -7.27 7.64
C THR A 2 2.00 -7.54 7.67
N ARG A 3 1.28 -6.89 8.55
CA ARG A 3 -0.13 -7.14 8.72
C ARG A 3 -0.92 -5.84 8.65
N VAL A 4 -2.14 -5.89 8.16
CA VAL A 4 -2.98 -4.71 8.02
C VAL A 4 -4.27 -4.89 8.81
N VAL A 5 -4.63 -3.91 9.62
CA VAL A 5 -5.81 -3.98 10.45
C VAL A 5 -6.63 -2.70 10.32
N ASN A 6 -7.90 -2.75 10.78
CA ASN A 6 -8.72 -1.55 10.81
C ASN A 6 -8.32 -0.76 12.04
N ARG A 7 -7.93 0.50 11.85
CA ARG A 7 -7.40 1.30 12.92
C ARG A 7 -8.41 1.54 14.04
N ARG A 8 -9.68 1.39 13.78
CA ARG A 8 -10.68 1.62 14.80
C ARG A 8 -10.96 0.38 15.62
N LYS A 9 -10.56 -0.78 15.16
CA LYS A 9 -10.89 -2.02 15.82
C LYS A 9 -9.73 -2.72 16.47
N GLU A 10 -8.52 -2.48 16.03
CA GLU A 10 -7.35 -3.16 16.57
C GLU A 10 -6.19 -2.19 16.71
N PRO A 11 -5.30 -2.44 17.66
CA PRO A 11 -4.11 -1.60 17.79
C PRO A 11 -3.20 -1.79 16.61
N PHE A 12 -2.47 -0.76 16.27
CA PHE A 12 -1.57 -0.80 15.13
C PHE A 12 -0.31 0.00 15.45
N ASP A 13 0.74 -0.24 14.66
CA ASP A 13 2.01 0.44 14.85
C ASP A 13 2.14 1.69 14.01
N VAL A 14 1.69 1.66 12.77
CA VAL A 14 1.85 2.76 11.85
C VAL A 14 0.56 2.98 11.06
N TYR A 15 0.11 4.21 10.98
CA TYR A 15 -1.06 4.53 10.19
C TYR A 15 -0.64 4.76 8.74
N ILE A 16 -1.28 4.08 7.80
CA ILE A 16 -0.92 4.17 6.40
C ILE A 16 -2.00 4.80 5.52
N GLY A 17 -3.01 5.40 6.14
CA GLY A 17 -4.03 6.09 5.38
C GLY A 17 -3.62 7.51 5.05
N ARG A 18 -4.50 8.23 4.36
CA ARG A 18 -4.23 9.64 4.07
C ARG A 18 -4.32 10.45 5.35
N PRO A 19 -3.49 11.40 5.56
CA PRO A 19 -2.52 11.98 4.64
C PRO A 19 -1.10 11.44 4.78
N SER A 20 -0.92 10.25 5.30
CA SER A 20 0.44 9.73 5.45
C SER A 20 1.09 9.54 4.08
N PRO A 21 2.40 9.41 4.03
CA PRO A 21 3.08 9.21 2.74
C PRO A 21 2.64 7.95 2.03
N TYR A 22 2.07 7.01 2.78
CA TYR A 22 1.65 5.73 2.21
C TYR A 22 0.16 5.72 1.86
N GLY A 23 -0.51 6.85 1.99
CA GLY A 23 -1.93 6.92 1.67
C GLY A 23 -2.18 6.75 0.18
N ASN A 24 -3.31 6.14 -0.17
CA ASN A 24 -3.65 5.90 -1.56
C ASN A 24 -4.05 7.22 -2.21
N PRO A 25 -3.38 7.65 -3.29
CA PRO A 25 -3.76 8.88 -3.97
C PRO A 25 -5.02 8.75 -4.82
N PHE A 26 -5.56 7.54 -4.95
CA PHE A 26 -6.76 7.29 -5.74
C PHE A 26 -7.94 6.93 -4.84
N SER A 27 -9.13 7.40 -5.16
CA SER A 27 -10.32 7.06 -4.39
C SER A 27 -11.56 7.13 -5.25
N ASP A 28 -12.54 6.30 -4.94
CA ASP A 28 -13.84 6.37 -5.62
C ASP A 28 -14.77 7.33 -4.89
N LYS A 29 -14.35 7.94 -3.80
CA LYS A 29 -15.20 8.83 -3.06
C LYS A 29 -14.94 10.28 -3.42
N PRO A 30 -15.96 11.12 -3.45
CA PRO A 30 -15.81 12.50 -3.87
C PRO A 30 -15.09 13.41 -2.88
N ASP A 31 -15.35 13.30 -1.62
CA ASP A 31 -14.77 14.23 -0.68
C ASP A 31 -13.68 13.59 0.16
N THR A 32 -12.50 13.47 -0.41
CA THR A 32 -11.40 12.86 0.31
C THR A 32 -10.13 13.65 0.05
N LEU A 33 -9.07 13.26 0.75
CA LEU A 33 -7.77 13.86 0.54
C LEU A 33 -7.05 13.22 -0.65
N ALA A 34 -7.68 12.31 -1.34
CA ALA A 34 -7.06 11.66 -2.49
C ALA A 34 -6.91 12.64 -3.64
N LYS A 35 -5.84 12.49 -4.39
CA LYS A 35 -5.59 13.38 -5.50
C LYS A 35 -6.37 13.02 -6.74
N PHE A 36 -6.69 11.75 -6.94
CA PHE A 36 -7.32 11.30 -8.16
C PHE A 36 -8.59 10.52 -7.87
N ARG A 37 -9.64 10.78 -8.64
CA ARG A 37 -10.88 10.08 -8.48
C ARG A 37 -10.98 8.95 -9.48
N VAL A 38 -11.43 7.78 -9.04
CA VAL A 38 -11.62 6.61 -9.89
C VAL A 38 -13.02 6.06 -9.71
N ALA A 39 -13.39 5.10 -10.53
CA ALA A 39 -14.76 4.59 -10.55
C ALA A 39 -15.12 3.66 -9.41
N SER A 40 -14.18 2.94 -8.85
CA SER A 40 -14.50 1.95 -7.82
C SER A 40 -13.35 1.77 -6.87
N ARG A 41 -13.63 1.08 -5.76
CA ARG A 41 -12.58 0.77 -4.81
C ARG A 41 -11.56 -0.17 -5.44
N GLU A 42 -12.03 -1.12 -6.22
CA GLU A 42 -11.13 -2.06 -6.88
C GLU A 42 -10.17 -1.32 -7.82
N GLU A 43 -10.69 -0.33 -8.52
CA GLU A 43 -9.83 0.46 -9.39
C GLU A 43 -8.84 1.28 -8.57
N ALA A 44 -9.27 1.83 -7.44
CA ALA A 44 -8.39 2.60 -6.59
C ALA A 44 -7.22 1.74 -6.10
N ILE A 45 -7.47 0.49 -5.76
CA ILE A 45 -6.43 -0.40 -5.29
C ILE A 45 -5.52 -0.81 -6.45
N ALA A 46 -6.07 -1.09 -7.61
CA ALA A 46 -5.27 -1.46 -8.79
C ALA A 46 -4.37 -0.31 -9.21
N ARG A 47 -4.90 0.91 -9.20
CA ARG A 47 -4.09 2.07 -9.57
C ARG A 47 -3.02 2.34 -8.52
N PHE A 48 -3.32 2.08 -7.25
CA PHE A 48 -2.34 2.24 -6.21
C PHE A 48 -1.17 1.28 -6.43
N ARG A 49 -1.46 0.05 -6.83
CA ARG A 49 -0.39 -0.93 -7.06
C ARG A 49 0.55 -0.43 -8.16
N GLU A 50 0.00 0.06 -9.26
CA GLU A 50 0.83 0.57 -10.33
C GLU A 50 1.65 1.77 -9.87
N TRP A 51 1.00 2.67 -9.16
CA TRP A 51 1.67 3.88 -8.69
C TRP A 51 2.79 3.54 -7.70
N PHE A 52 2.48 2.65 -6.75
CA PHE A 52 3.45 2.31 -5.71
C PHE A 52 4.66 1.61 -6.30
N LEU A 53 4.43 0.71 -7.23
CA LEU A 53 5.55 0.02 -7.87
C LEU A 53 6.43 0.95 -8.68
N GLY A 54 5.92 2.11 -9.04
CA GLY A 54 6.72 3.12 -9.71
C GLY A 54 7.43 4.07 -8.75
N GLN A 55 7.39 3.79 -7.45
CA GLN A 55 7.99 4.69 -6.45
C GLN A 55 9.09 3.95 -5.69
N PRO A 56 10.24 3.71 -6.30
CA PRO A 56 11.27 2.90 -5.65
C PRO A 56 11.77 3.47 -4.33
N ASP A 57 11.83 4.79 -4.21
CA ASP A 57 12.29 5.39 -2.97
C ASP A 57 11.26 5.19 -1.87
N LEU A 58 9.97 5.27 -2.21
CA LEU A 58 8.94 5.07 -1.24
C LEU A 58 8.89 3.60 -0.82
N ILE A 59 9.10 2.67 -1.74
CA ILE A 59 9.14 1.25 -1.42
C ILE A 59 10.31 0.97 -0.46
N ALA A 60 11.47 1.55 -0.71
CA ALA A 60 12.61 1.36 0.16
C ALA A 60 12.32 1.90 1.56
N ARG A 61 11.67 3.04 1.63
CA ARG A 61 11.30 3.61 2.90
C ARG A 61 10.27 2.74 3.61
N ALA A 62 9.31 2.20 2.85
CA ALA A 62 8.29 1.32 3.42
C ALA A 62 8.91 0.07 4.02
N ARG A 63 9.93 -0.48 3.37
CA ARG A 63 10.58 -1.65 3.94
C ARG A 63 11.24 -1.31 5.25
N GLN A 64 11.80 -0.13 5.39
CA GLN A 64 12.42 0.24 6.63
C GLN A 64 11.42 0.56 7.72
N GLU A 65 10.32 1.19 7.38
CA GLU A 65 9.39 1.69 8.37
C GLU A 65 8.21 0.77 8.65
N LEU A 66 7.81 -0.05 7.70
CA LEU A 66 6.58 -0.80 7.81
C LEU A 66 6.74 -2.32 7.88
N LYS A 67 7.88 -2.85 7.45
CA LYS A 67 8.00 -4.29 7.39
C LYS A 67 7.87 -4.92 8.76
N ASP A 68 7.10 -5.96 8.85
CA ASP A 68 6.84 -6.71 10.09
C ASP A 68 6.09 -5.88 11.13
N LYS A 69 5.48 -4.78 10.72
CA LYS A 69 4.68 -3.97 11.62
C LYS A 69 3.20 -4.20 11.37
N ILE A 70 2.38 -3.69 12.26
CA ILE A 70 0.94 -3.75 12.09
C ILE A 70 0.50 -2.40 11.55
N LEU A 71 -0.07 -2.40 10.36
CA LEU A 71 -0.43 -1.19 9.67
C LEU A 71 -1.91 -0.89 9.86
N GLY A 72 -2.23 0.35 10.19
CA GLY A 72 -3.61 0.75 10.44
C GLY A 72 -4.21 1.45 9.25
N CYS A 73 -5.38 1.01 8.82
CA CYS A 73 -6.11 1.68 7.75
C CYS A 73 -7.59 1.71 8.11
N TRP A 74 -8.41 2.28 7.23
CA TRP A 74 -9.84 2.38 7.50
C TRP A 74 -10.66 1.29 6.83
N CYS A 75 -10.10 0.58 5.87
CA CYS A 75 -10.88 -0.30 5.01
C CYS A 75 -11.11 -1.70 5.52
N LYS A 76 -10.23 -2.24 6.33
CA LYS A 76 -10.38 -3.62 6.76
C LYS A 76 -11.68 -3.85 7.50
N PRO A 77 -12.35 -4.97 7.27
CA PRO A 77 -11.84 -6.16 6.58
C PRO A 77 -11.97 -6.11 5.06
N ALA A 78 -12.41 -5.02 4.51
CA ALA A 78 -12.49 -4.94 3.05
C ALA A 78 -11.09 -4.77 2.46
N ALA A 79 -10.96 -5.05 1.19
CA ALA A 79 -9.68 -4.90 0.50
C ALA A 79 -9.15 -3.49 0.63
N CYS A 80 -7.86 -3.35 0.72
CA CYS A 80 -7.24 -2.09 1.07
C CYS A 80 -5.89 -1.94 0.40
N HIS A 81 -5.47 -0.70 0.16
CA HIS A 81 -4.15 -0.47 -0.42
C HIS A 81 -3.04 -0.98 0.49
N GLY A 82 -3.31 -1.09 1.78
CA GLY A 82 -2.34 -1.65 2.72
C GLY A 82 -1.99 -3.09 2.40
N ASP A 83 -2.94 -3.84 1.84
CA ASP A 83 -2.68 -5.21 1.44
C ASP A 83 -1.63 -5.22 0.32
N VAL A 84 -1.68 -4.24 -0.57
CA VAL A 84 -0.72 -4.12 -1.66
C VAL A 84 0.66 -3.78 -1.09
N ILE A 85 0.72 -2.84 -0.14
CA ILE A 85 1.99 -2.46 0.46
C ILE A 85 2.61 -3.67 1.14
N ALA A 86 1.84 -4.38 1.96
CA ALA A 86 2.36 -5.54 2.68
C ALA A 86 2.86 -6.61 1.72
N GLU A 87 2.10 -6.86 0.67
CA GLU A 87 2.49 -7.85 -0.30
C GLU A 87 3.81 -7.49 -0.96
N ILE A 88 3.96 -6.25 -1.37
CA ILE A 88 5.16 -5.83 -2.09
C ILE A 88 6.40 -5.82 -1.20
N ILE A 89 6.30 -5.31 0.02
CA ILE A 89 7.49 -5.25 0.85
C ILE A 89 7.86 -6.64 1.39
N ASP A 90 6.88 -7.49 1.63
CA ASP A 90 7.18 -8.84 2.11
C ASP A 90 7.71 -9.71 0.96
N ALA A 91 7.19 -9.53 -0.22
CA ALA A 91 7.67 -10.29 -1.36
C ALA A 91 9.11 -9.94 -1.69
N GLU A 92 9.45 -8.69 -1.55
CA GLU A 92 10.79 -8.30 -1.83
C GLU A 92 11.75 -8.99 -0.86
N ASP A 93 11.32 -9.15 0.36
CA ASP A 93 12.12 -9.82 1.34
C ASP A 93 12.32 -11.27 0.95
N LEU A 94 11.28 -11.91 0.45
CA LEU A 94 11.40 -13.28 0.09
C LEU A 94 12.22 -13.42 -1.15
N GLY A 95 12.15 -12.49 -2.02
CA GLY A 95 12.83 -12.67 -3.26
C GLY A 95 14.17 -12.09 -3.33
N LYS A 96 14.78 -11.87 -2.24
CA LYS A 96 15.97 -11.34 -2.25
C LYS A 96 16.77 -11.83 -3.32
N GLY A 97 17.19 -12.06 -3.84
CA GLY A 97 17.95 -12.49 -4.86
C GLY A 97 17.30 -12.29 -6.13
N ALA A 98 16.18 -12.72 -6.21
CA ALA A 98 15.59 -12.75 -7.45
C ALA A 98 14.84 -11.56 -7.71
N GLY A 99 14.55 -10.96 -6.74
CA GLY A 99 13.66 -9.95 -6.92
C GLY A 99 13.93 -8.92 -7.83
N ARG A 100 14.99 -8.76 -8.19
CA ARG A 100 15.23 -7.72 -8.90
C ARG A 100 14.50 -7.53 -10.09
N GLN A 101 14.44 -8.31 -10.89
CA GLN A 101 13.92 -8.08 -12.11
C GLN A 101 12.52 -7.91 -12.27
N PRO A 102 11.79 -8.58 -11.73
CA PRO A 102 10.41 -8.54 -12.01
C PRO A 102 9.81 -7.20 -11.92
N LEU A 103 10.41 -6.41 -11.20
CA LEU A 103 9.80 -5.25 -11.00
C LEU A 103 9.58 -4.41 -12.13
N LYS A 104 10.33 -4.41 -13.04
CA LYS A 104 10.18 -3.55 -14.03
C LYS A 104 9.10 -3.77 -14.90
N ALA A 105 8.79 -4.78 -15.09
CA ALA A 105 7.90 -5.09 -16.05
C ALA A 105 6.64 -4.44 -16.13
N PRO A 106 5.82 -4.65 -15.33
CA PRO A 106 4.47 -4.35 -15.55
C PRO A 106 4.08 -2.93 -15.61
N PHE A 107 4.88 -2.08 -15.36
CA PHE A 107 4.35 -0.79 -15.28
C PHE A 107 4.75 0.09 -16.35
N PRO A 108 3.86 0.79 -16.84
CA PRO A 108 4.15 1.73 -17.87
C PRO A 108 4.80 2.93 -17.28
#